data_3ae2d9dd0d0e92f9ff63ea8e866a70f8
#
_entry.id   3ae2d9dd0d0e92f9ff63ea8e866a70f8
#
_cell.length_a   1.000
_cell.length_b   1.000
_cell.length_c   1.000
_cell.angle_alpha   90.00
_cell.angle_beta   90.00
_cell.angle_gamma   90.00
#
_symmetry.space_group_name_H-M   'P 1'
#
loop_
_entity.id
_entity.type
_entity.pdbx_description
1 polymer ?
#
loop_
_entity_poly.entity_id
_entity_poly.type
_entity_poly.pdbx_seq_one_letter_code
_entity_poly.pdbx_strand_id
1 'polypeptide(L)'
;MKRTIFIIALIFSIIFTKESFGSSGWQFGFNIPIGASFGFYKVRFSSDAPQTYKDNYAERKSSVGFDAGLTFQTGYLIGDGEKGISLLVDVGYSHDTFAIRGTDIKEYYTFENMQLGILPKFHKGNYAVGFGIGIKIPFQLIHTSETYANNVKSETTTKYSVDQLDSVFKDALITYVKFSFDYSFYLSDKIAVLFGAYIGGDFNLDARGAEKIYVENRNLSSLDVGLQIGLKLGNGI
;
A
#
# COMPACT_ATOMS: atom_id res chain seq x y z
N MET A 1 23.52 -4.57 -14.73
CA MET A 1 23.51 -5.95 -14.22
C MET A 1 24.58 -6.25 -13.18
N LYS A 2 25.89 -6.01 -13.40
CA LYS A 2 26.94 -6.36 -12.39
C LYS A 2 26.78 -5.65 -11.04
N ARG A 3 26.36 -4.38 -11.00
CA ARG A 3 26.13 -3.62 -9.74
C ARG A 3 24.93 -4.13 -8.96
N THR A 4 23.87 -4.55 -9.62
CA THR A 4 22.64 -5.09 -8.98
C THR A 4 22.93 -6.44 -8.33
N ILE A 5 23.71 -7.30 -9.00
CA ILE A 5 24.14 -8.60 -8.47
C ILE A 5 25.04 -8.41 -7.23
N PHE A 6 25.91 -7.39 -7.25
CA PHE A 6 26.79 -7.10 -6.10
C PHE A 6 26.00 -6.62 -4.88
N ILE A 7 24.97 -5.79 -5.07
CA ILE A 7 24.08 -5.34 -3.97
C ILE A 7 23.28 -6.51 -3.40
N ILE A 8 22.74 -7.37 -4.25
CA ILE A 8 22.04 -8.59 -3.81
C ILE A 8 22.99 -9.53 -3.06
N ALA A 9 24.21 -9.73 -3.56
CA ALA A 9 25.23 -10.55 -2.90
C ALA A 9 25.70 -9.94 -1.56
N LEU A 10 25.79 -8.59 -1.47
CA LEU A 10 26.13 -7.90 -0.22
C LEU A 10 24.99 -8.04 0.80
N ILE A 11 23.74 -7.90 0.38
CA ILE A 11 22.57 -8.16 1.24
C ILE A 11 22.58 -9.62 1.71
N PHE A 12 22.83 -10.57 0.82
CA PHE A 12 22.94 -11.99 1.19
C PHE A 12 24.12 -12.24 2.12
N SER A 13 25.27 -11.61 1.96
CA SER A 13 26.43 -11.82 2.83
C SER A 13 26.20 -11.28 4.26
N ILE A 14 25.46 -10.20 4.44
CA ILE A 14 25.06 -9.67 5.75
C ILE A 14 24.09 -10.64 6.46
N ILE A 15 23.31 -11.39 5.70
CA ILE A 15 22.33 -12.37 6.22
C ILE A 15 23.01 -13.64 6.75
N PHE A 16 24.23 -13.95 6.30
CA PHE A 16 24.93 -15.22 6.65
C PHE A 16 26.06 -15.09 7.66
N THR A 17 26.34 -13.90 8.20
CA THR A 17 27.28 -13.77 9.32
C THR A 17 26.61 -14.28 10.60
N LYS A 18 26.97 -15.50 10.96
CA LYS A 18 26.47 -16.21 12.13
C LYS A 18 27.19 -15.69 13.38
N GLU A 19 26.71 -14.60 13.97
CA GLU A 19 27.07 -14.27 15.34
C GLU A 19 25.88 -14.55 16.27
N SER A 20 26.19 -15.24 17.35
CA SER A 20 25.26 -15.71 18.37
C SER A 20 24.84 -14.57 19.29
N PHE A 21 23.87 -13.77 18.84
CA PHE A 21 23.08 -12.94 19.72
C PHE A 21 21.79 -13.70 20.06
N GLY A 22 21.58 -14.00 21.31
CA GLY A 22 20.50 -14.72 21.99
C GLY A 22 19.33 -15.24 21.14
N SER A 23 18.35 -14.43 20.77
CA SER A 23 17.14 -14.83 20.02
C SER A 23 17.15 -14.46 18.54
N SER A 24 18.32 -14.07 18.00
CA SER A 24 18.45 -13.68 16.58
C SER A 24 18.15 -14.85 15.64
N GLY A 25 17.50 -14.57 14.50
CA GLY A 25 17.18 -15.61 13.53
C GLY A 25 16.21 -15.19 12.45
N TRP A 26 15.95 -16.13 11.54
CA TRP A 26 14.98 -15.95 10.49
C TRP A 26 13.56 -15.87 11.02
N GLN A 27 12.81 -14.95 10.45
CA GLN A 27 11.39 -14.77 10.69
C GLN A 27 10.62 -14.88 9.38
N PHE A 28 9.44 -15.48 9.48
CA PHE A 28 8.45 -15.56 8.42
C PHE A 28 7.11 -15.10 8.98
N GLY A 29 6.33 -14.41 8.16
CA GLY A 29 5.00 -13.94 8.55
C GLY A 29 4.02 -14.04 7.39
N PHE A 30 2.78 -14.39 7.71
CA PHE A 30 1.64 -14.26 6.82
C PHE A 30 0.66 -13.32 7.46
N ASN A 31 0.22 -12.28 6.76
CA ASN A 31 -0.71 -11.30 7.29
C ASN A 31 -1.85 -11.05 6.33
N ILE A 32 -3.03 -10.85 6.88
CA ILE A 32 -4.24 -10.45 6.19
C ILE A 32 -4.60 -9.05 6.70
N PRO A 33 -4.16 -7.97 6.02
CA PRO A 33 -4.61 -6.63 6.31
C PRO A 33 -6.05 -6.44 5.78
N ILE A 34 -6.86 -5.71 6.55
CA ILE A 34 -8.21 -5.27 6.18
C ILE A 34 -8.39 -3.85 6.72
N GLY A 35 -8.84 -2.94 5.88
CA GLY A 35 -8.93 -1.53 6.24
C GLY A 35 -9.88 -0.70 5.42
N ALA A 36 -9.84 0.58 5.73
CA ALA A 36 -10.50 1.64 4.99
C ALA A 36 -9.43 2.54 4.34
N SER A 37 -9.68 2.90 3.11
CA SER A 37 -8.88 3.84 2.33
C SER A 37 -9.64 5.13 2.09
N PHE A 38 -8.96 6.25 2.24
CA PHE A 38 -9.49 7.59 1.97
C PHE A 38 -8.78 8.12 0.74
N GLY A 39 -9.46 8.11 -0.41
CA GLY A 39 -8.90 8.57 -1.67
C GLY A 39 -8.82 10.09 -1.74
N PHE A 40 -7.75 10.62 -2.30
CA PHE A 40 -7.54 12.04 -2.58
C PHE A 40 -7.28 12.22 -4.07
N TYR A 41 -7.96 13.20 -4.64
CA TYR A 41 -7.81 13.57 -6.05
C TYR A 41 -7.34 14.99 -6.16
N LYS A 42 -6.11 15.18 -6.63
CA LYS A 42 -5.49 16.49 -6.80
C LYS A 42 -5.35 16.81 -8.29
N VAL A 43 -5.85 17.97 -8.68
CA VAL A 43 -5.69 18.51 -10.02
C VAL A 43 -4.70 19.67 -9.99
N ARG A 44 -3.74 19.66 -10.90
CA ARG A 44 -2.86 20.80 -11.17
C ARG A 44 -3.32 21.47 -12.46
N PHE A 45 -3.60 22.74 -12.36
CA PHE A 45 -3.93 23.57 -13.52
C PHE A 45 -2.68 24.25 -14.07
N SER A 46 -2.65 24.51 -15.38
CA SER A 46 -1.62 25.31 -16.00
C SER A 46 -1.65 26.75 -15.48
N SER A 47 -0.51 27.45 -15.58
CA SER A 47 -0.35 28.83 -15.08
C SER A 47 -1.31 29.82 -15.74
N ASP A 48 -1.67 29.56 -17.01
CA ASP A 48 -2.54 30.36 -17.84
C ASP A 48 -4.04 30.00 -17.72
N ALA A 49 -4.37 29.02 -16.85
CA ALA A 49 -5.75 28.63 -16.62
C ALA A 49 -6.57 29.78 -16.01
N PRO A 50 -7.66 30.22 -16.67
CA PRO A 50 -8.54 31.26 -16.14
C PRO A 50 -9.12 30.87 -14.78
N GLN A 51 -9.28 31.84 -13.87
CA GLN A 51 -9.85 31.57 -12.55
C GLN A 51 -11.27 30.99 -12.65
N THR A 52 -12.07 31.49 -13.57
CA THR A 52 -13.43 30.98 -13.85
C THR A 52 -13.43 29.50 -14.26
N TYR A 53 -12.39 29.04 -14.96
CA TYR A 53 -12.23 27.61 -15.29
C TYR A 53 -11.94 26.78 -14.04
N LYS A 54 -11.03 27.26 -13.17
CA LYS A 54 -10.70 26.60 -11.90
C LYS A 54 -11.91 26.52 -10.98
N ASP A 55 -12.68 27.62 -10.89
CA ASP A 55 -13.87 27.71 -10.03
C ASP A 55 -15.02 26.79 -10.51
N ASN A 56 -15.14 26.63 -11.83
CA ASN A 56 -16.13 25.74 -12.46
C ASN A 56 -15.67 24.28 -12.55
N TYR A 57 -14.43 24.00 -12.20
CA TYR A 57 -13.95 22.62 -12.20
C TYR A 57 -14.54 21.87 -11.02
N ALA A 58 -15.23 20.75 -11.31
CA ALA A 58 -15.93 19.99 -10.28
C ALA A 58 -14.98 19.57 -9.15
N GLU A 59 -15.23 20.09 -7.96
CA GLU A 59 -14.45 19.76 -6.76
C GLU A 59 -14.64 18.28 -6.43
N ARG A 60 -13.52 17.58 -6.26
CA ARG A 60 -13.49 16.18 -5.85
C ARG A 60 -13.07 16.09 -4.38
N LYS A 61 -13.92 15.49 -3.56
CA LYS A 61 -13.68 15.27 -2.12
C LYS A 61 -13.29 13.82 -1.87
N SER A 62 -12.54 13.60 -0.81
CA SER A 62 -12.23 12.26 -0.31
C SER A 62 -13.53 11.49 -0.02
N SER A 63 -13.49 10.20 -0.30
CA SER A 63 -14.53 9.24 0.09
C SER A 63 -13.87 7.97 0.63
N VAL A 64 -14.65 7.13 1.28
CA VAL A 64 -14.15 5.90 1.89
C VAL A 64 -14.20 4.78 0.88
N GLY A 65 -13.05 4.16 0.67
CA GLY A 65 -12.86 2.90 -0.04
C GLY A 65 -12.57 1.75 0.92
N PHE A 66 -12.37 0.58 0.39
CA PHE A 66 -12.04 -0.64 1.11
C PHE A 66 -10.68 -1.17 0.67
N ASP A 67 -9.86 -1.58 1.64
CA ASP A 67 -8.59 -2.23 1.42
C ASP A 67 -8.57 -3.61 2.05
N ALA A 68 -7.98 -4.55 1.34
CA ALA A 68 -7.70 -5.88 1.85
C ALA A 68 -6.44 -6.44 1.18
N GLY A 69 -5.84 -7.47 1.78
CA GLY A 69 -4.67 -8.08 1.17
C GLY A 69 -4.27 -9.39 1.81
N LEU A 70 -3.23 -9.95 1.23
CA LEU A 70 -2.50 -11.09 1.78
C LEU A 70 -1.02 -10.82 1.58
N THR A 71 -0.24 -10.74 2.66
CA THR A 71 1.19 -10.48 2.58
C THR A 71 2.00 -11.59 3.24
N PHE A 72 3.12 -11.89 2.62
CA PHE A 72 4.17 -12.75 3.14
C PHE A 72 5.37 -11.90 3.48
N GLN A 73 5.84 -12.03 4.71
CA GLN A 73 7.00 -11.31 5.23
C GLN A 73 8.10 -12.29 5.55
N THR A 74 9.30 -12.02 5.10
CA THR A 74 10.48 -12.82 5.44
C THR A 74 11.69 -11.95 5.65
N GLY A 75 12.52 -12.31 6.60
CA GLY A 75 13.74 -11.56 6.91
C GLY A 75 14.42 -12.05 8.16
N TYR A 76 15.30 -11.21 8.70
CA TYR A 76 16.15 -11.57 9.82
C TYR A 76 15.93 -10.66 11.02
N LEU A 77 15.76 -11.23 12.19
CA LEU A 77 15.72 -10.56 13.48
C LEU A 77 17.10 -10.57 14.11
N ILE A 78 17.53 -9.44 14.62
CA ILE A 78 18.69 -9.27 15.48
C ILE A 78 18.18 -8.76 16.83
N GLY A 79 18.41 -9.51 17.91
CA GLY A 79 17.89 -9.13 19.23
C GLY A 79 18.51 -9.93 20.37
N ASP A 80 18.20 -9.51 21.59
CA ASP A 80 18.75 -10.05 22.85
C ASP A 80 17.73 -10.84 23.68
N GLY A 81 16.55 -11.12 23.15
CA GLY A 81 15.46 -11.80 23.84
C GLY A 81 14.42 -10.87 24.47
N GLU A 82 14.72 -9.61 24.72
CA GLU A 82 13.76 -8.60 25.17
C GLU A 82 13.47 -7.56 24.08
N LYS A 83 14.49 -7.21 23.30
CA LYS A 83 14.43 -6.19 22.25
C LYS A 83 15.12 -6.70 20.99
N GLY A 84 14.69 -6.19 19.86
CA GLY A 84 15.33 -6.52 18.61
C GLY A 84 14.87 -5.65 17.46
N ILE A 85 15.60 -5.76 16.36
CA ILE A 85 15.28 -5.12 15.09
C ILE A 85 15.23 -6.22 14.05
N SER A 86 14.17 -6.26 13.26
CA SER A 86 14.10 -7.10 12.07
C SER A 86 14.05 -6.26 10.81
N LEU A 87 14.67 -6.77 9.76
CA LEU A 87 14.50 -6.26 8.41
C LEU A 87 13.77 -7.32 7.59
N LEU A 88 12.54 -7.01 7.20
CA LEU A 88 11.69 -7.91 6.46
C LEU A 88 11.50 -7.45 5.02
N VAL A 89 11.46 -8.39 4.10
CA VAL A 89 10.89 -8.21 2.76
C VAL A 89 9.40 -8.53 2.87
N ASP A 90 8.56 -7.65 2.34
CA ASP A 90 7.10 -7.75 2.36
C ASP A 90 6.61 -7.94 0.92
N VAL A 91 6.06 -9.11 0.62
CA VAL A 91 5.57 -9.46 -0.72
C VAL A 91 4.13 -9.93 -0.58
N GLY A 92 3.27 -9.50 -1.49
CA GLY A 92 1.88 -9.94 -1.39
C GLY A 92 0.98 -9.45 -2.50
N TYR A 93 -0.28 -9.67 -2.23
CA TYR A 93 -1.41 -9.17 -2.99
C TYR A 93 -2.09 -8.06 -2.18
N SER A 94 -2.51 -7.00 -2.87
CA SER A 94 -3.37 -5.98 -2.28
C SER A 94 -4.52 -5.60 -3.20
N HIS A 95 -5.66 -5.35 -2.58
CA HIS A 95 -6.89 -4.82 -3.15
C HIS A 95 -7.08 -3.44 -2.53
N ASP A 96 -6.86 -2.38 -3.32
CA ASP A 96 -6.84 -1.00 -2.83
C ASP A 96 -7.87 -0.17 -3.58
N THR A 97 -8.77 0.51 -2.86
CA THR A 97 -9.82 1.32 -3.45
C THR A 97 -9.64 2.80 -3.14
N PHE A 98 -9.30 3.58 -4.15
CA PHE A 98 -9.29 5.05 -4.08
C PHE A 98 -10.70 5.57 -4.38
N ALA A 99 -11.42 5.95 -3.33
CA ALA A 99 -12.78 6.46 -3.45
C ALA A 99 -12.80 7.99 -3.38
N ILE A 100 -13.45 8.61 -4.34
CA ILE A 100 -13.63 10.07 -4.42
C ILE A 100 -15.09 10.38 -4.74
N ARG A 101 -15.57 11.55 -4.30
CA ARG A 101 -16.91 12.02 -4.59
C ARG A 101 -16.93 13.47 -5.08
N GLY A 102 -17.77 13.77 -6.05
CA GLY A 102 -18.22 15.11 -6.41
C GLY A 102 -19.65 15.37 -5.92
N THR A 103 -20.31 16.38 -6.47
CA THR A 103 -21.68 16.77 -6.08
C THR A 103 -22.69 15.65 -6.37
N ASP A 104 -22.68 15.13 -7.61
CA ASP A 104 -23.65 14.12 -8.06
C ASP A 104 -22.97 12.84 -8.57
N ILE A 105 -21.72 12.62 -8.19
CA ILE A 105 -20.92 11.51 -8.66
C ILE A 105 -20.04 10.95 -7.55
N LYS A 106 -19.94 9.63 -7.49
CA LYS A 106 -18.89 8.93 -6.75
C LYS A 106 -18.09 8.06 -7.69
N GLU A 107 -16.79 8.03 -7.53
CA GLU A 107 -15.88 7.23 -8.33
C GLU A 107 -15.01 6.37 -7.42
N TYR A 108 -14.88 5.11 -7.79
CA TYR A 108 -14.05 4.13 -7.12
C TYR A 108 -13.04 3.58 -8.13
N TYR A 109 -11.78 3.78 -7.83
CA TYR A 109 -10.65 3.20 -8.57
C TYR A 109 -10.08 2.07 -7.72
N THR A 110 -10.49 0.85 -8.01
CA THR A 110 -10.07 -0.33 -7.28
C THR A 110 -8.97 -1.04 -8.04
N PHE A 111 -7.81 -1.13 -7.44
CA PHE A 111 -6.63 -1.79 -8.00
C PHE A 111 -6.42 -3.15 -7.35
N GLU A 112 -6.17 -4.14 -8.20
CA GLU A 112 -5.64 -5.43 -7.81
C GLU A 112 -4.14 -5.42 -8.08
N ASN A 113 -3.31 -5.55 -7.02
CA ASN A 113 -1.87 -5.32 -7.13
C ASN A 113 -1.06 -6.50 -6.61
N MET A 114 0.12 -6.67 -7.18
CA MET A 114 1.24 -7.31 -6.50
C MET A 114 2.02 -6.25 -5.71
N GLN A 115 2.27 -6.52 -4.44
CA GLN A 115 3.01 -5.65 -3.52
C GLN A 115 4.40 -6.20 -3.29
N LEU A 116 5.41 -5.30 -3.28
CA LEU A 116 6.79 -5.61 -2.91
C LEU A 116 7.37 -4.44 -2.11
N GLY A 117 7.92 -4.72 -0.94
CA GLY A 117 8.52 -3.69 -0.10
C GLY A 117 9.52 -4.21 0.90
N ILE A 118 10.05 -3.29 1.68
CA ILE A 118 10.88 -3.54 2.86
C ILE A 118 10.17 -3.01 4.09
N LEU A 119 10.28 -3.76 5.19
CA LEU A 119 9.57 -3.47 6.44
C LEU A 119 10.51 -3.70 7.63
N PRO A 120 11.38 -2.73 7.97
CA PRO A 120 12.06 -2.75 9.25
C PRO A 120 11.04 -2.69 10.40
N LYS A 121 11.25 -3.54 11.42
CA LYS A 121 10.44 -3.56 12.65
C LYS A 121 11.35 -3.51 13.87
N PHE A 122 10.97 -2.68 14.83
CA PHE A 122 11.51 -2.68 16.18
C PHE A 122 10.61 -3.54 17.07
N HIS A 123 11.20 -4.47 17.79
CA HIS A 123 10.53 -5.42 18.68
C HIS A 123 10.86 -5.10 20.13
N LYS A 124 9.85 -5.26 21.01
CA LYS A 124 10.00 -5.23 22.48
C LYS A 124 9.02 -6.21 23.11
N GLY A 125 9.53 -7.35 23.58
CA GLY A 125 8.67 -8.44 24.03
C GLY A 125 7.70 -8.87 22.93
N ASN A 126 6.42 -8.91 23.23
CA ASN A 126 5.37 -9.31 22.29
C ASN A 126 4.97 -8.22 21.27
N TYR A 127 5.49 -7.00 21.41
CA TYR A 127 5.12 -5.86 20.58
C TYR A 127 6.16 -5.62 19.48
N ALA A 128 5.67 -5.15 18.33
CA ALA A 128 6.54 -4.66 17.27
C ALA A 128 5.94 -3.42 16.63
N VAL A 129 6.82 -2.46 16.30
CA VAL A 129 6.48 -1.27 15.51
C VAL A 129 7.27 -1.33 14.22
N GLY A 130 6.61 -1.20 13.09
CA GLY A 130 7.21 -1.28 11.77
C GLY A 130 7.01 -0.03 10.93
N PHE A 131 7.96 0.24 10.05
CA PHE A 131 7.85 1.25 9.00
C PHE A 131 8.17 0.60 7.66
N GLY A 132 7.17 0.47 6.79
CA GLY A 132 7.29 -0.12 5.46
C GLY A 132 7.33 0.93 4.36
N ILE A 133 8.10 0.64 3.33
CA ILE A 133 8.09 1.36 2.06
C ILE A 133 8.21 0.34 0.92
N GLY A 134 7.51 0.59 -0.17
CA GLY A 134 7.57 -0.30 -1.32
C GLY A 134 6.77 0.21 -2.51
N ILE A 135 6.53 -0.72 -3.41
CA ILE A 135 5.78 -0.51 -4.63
C ILE A 135 4.63 -1.52 -4.73
N LYS A 136 3.56 -1.11 -5.36
CA LYS A 136 2.48 -1.97 -5.80
C LYS A 136 2.41 -1.90 -7.32
N ILE A 137 2.34 -3.06 -7.95
CA ILE A 137 2.28 -3.23 -9.40
C ILE A 137 0.87 -3.68 -9.73
N PRO A 138 0.01 -2.81 -10.25
CA PRO A 138 -1.34 -3.16 -10.63
C PRO A 138 -1.36 -4.14 -11.80
N PHE A 139 -2.19 -5.16 -11.70
CA PHE A 139 -2.48 -6.05 -12.81
C PHE A 139 -3.93 -5.97 -13.28
N GLN A 140 -4.79 -5.29 -12.51
CA GLN A 140 -6.16 -4.96 -12.89
C GLN A 140 -6.60 -3.66 -12.22
N LEU A 141 -7.40 -2.86 -12.93
CA LEU A 141 -8.16 -1.75 -12.40
C LEU A 141 -9.65 -1.98 -12.66
N ILE A 142 -10.46 -1.77 -11.63
CA ILE A 142 -11.92 -1.73 -11.72
C ILE A 142 -12.33 -0.29 -11.41
N HIS A 143 -12.82 0.42 -12.41
CA HIS A 143 -13.36 1.77 -12.26
C HIS A 143 -14.87 1.72 -12.19
N THR A 144 -15.44 2.09 -11.06
CA THR A 144 -16.90 2.19 -10.86
C THR A 144 -17.27 3.65 -10.65
N SER A 145 -18.22 4.12 -11.45
CA SER A 145 -18.79 5.45 -11.37
C SER A 145 -20.27 5.35 -11.01
N GLU A 146 -20.65 5.97 -9.91
CA GLU A 146 -22.05 6.13 -9.47
C GLU A 146 -22.49 7.57 -9.74
N THR A 147 -23.54 7.76 -10.49
CA THR A 147 -24.13 9.08 -10.80
C THR A 147 -25.53 9.16 -10.20
N TYR A 148 -25.83 10.28 -9.57
CA TYR A 148 -27.11 10.55 -8.94
C TYR A 148 -27.83 11.69 -9.68
N ALA A 149 -28.96 11.37 -10.33
CA ALA A 149 -29.79 12.35 -11.01
C ALA A 149 -31.26 12.12 -10.62
N ASN A 150 -31.95 13.18 -10.17
CA ASN A 150 -33.36 13.13 -9.78
C ASN A 150 -33.70 11.97 -8.82
N ASN A 151 -32.84 11.71 -7.84
CA ASN A 151 -32.94 10.57 -6.89
C ASN A 151 -32.81 9.18 -7.54
N VAL A 152 -32.37 9.10 -8.79
CA VAL A 152 -32.06 7.84 -9.46
C VAL A 152 -30.57 7.64 -9.46
N LYS A 153 -30.11 6.50 -8.92
CA LYS A 153 -28.71 6.05 -8.98
C LYS A 153 -28.49 5.30 -10.29
N SER A 154 -27.50 5.73 -11.04
CA SER A 154 -26.95 4.98 -12.19
C SER A 154 -25.52 4.56 -11.84
N GLU A 155 -25.16 3.32 -12.16
CA GLU A 155 -23.83 2.78 -11.90
C GLU A 155 -23.23 2.22 -13.18
N THR A 156 -21.98 2.57 -13.43
CA THR A 156 -21.21 2.06 -14.58
C THR A 156 -19.90 1.52 -14.05
N THR A 157 -19.58 0.28 -14.38
CA THR A 157 -18.31 -0.38 -14.01
C THR A 157 -17.54 -0.76 -15.27
N THR A 158 -16.28 -0.35 -15.34
CA THR A 158 -15.35 -0.68 -16.41
C THR A 158 -14.13 -1.37 -15.80
N LYS A 159 -13.69 -2.47 -16.42
CA LYS A 159 -12.49 -3.21 -16.01
C LYS A 159 -11.39 -2.98 -17.04
N TYR A 160 -10.19 -2.73 -16.55
CA TYR A 160 -8.99 -2.55 -17.35
C TYR A 160 -7.97 -3.61 -16.95
N SER A 161 -7.45 -4.34 -17.92
CA SER A 161 -6.31 -5.24 -17.74
C SER A 161 -4.99 -4.49 -17.75
N VAL A 162 -3.89 -5.15 -17.42
CA VAL A 162 -2.56 -4.53 -17.30
C VAL A 162 -2.14 -3.76 -18.58
N ASP A 163 -2.42 -4.31 -19.73
CA ASP A 163 -2.13 -3.72 -21.05
C ASP A 163 -2.98 -2.46 -21.37
N GLN A 164 -4.08 -2.26 -20.65
CA GLN A 164 -4.98 -1.13 -20.81
C GLN A 164 -4.75 -0.02 -19.77
N LEU A 165 -3.98 -0.29 -18.71
CA LEU A 165 -3.73 0.68 -17.64
C LEU A 165 -3.08 1.96 -18.15
N ASP A 166 -2.19 1.86 -19.14
CA ASP A 166 -1.56 3.00 -19.79
C ASP A 166 -2.55 3.94 -20.51
N SER A 167 -3.75 3.47 -20.80
CA SER A 167 -4.82 4.35 -21.36
C SER A 167 -5.45 5.24 -20.29
N VAL A 168 -5.37 4.85 -19.01
CA VAL A 168 -5.99 5.53 -17.86
C VAL A 168 -4.97 6.31 -17.05
N PHE A 169 -3.77 5.78 -16.88
CA PHE A 169 -2.69 6.38 -16.09
C PHE A 169 -1.43 6.57 -16.94
N LYS A 170 -0.65 7.62 -16.62
CA LYS A 170 0.67 7.85 -17.25
C LYS A 170 1.70 6.86 -16.75
N ASP A 171 1.62 6.58 -15.46
CA ASP A 171 2.39 5.57 -14.75
C ASP A 171 1.45 4.92 -13.74
N ALA A 172 1.30 3.61 -13.84
CA ALA A 172 0.44 2.85 -12.96
C ALA A 172 1.19 2.26 -11.75
N LEU A 173 2.50 2.56 -11.61
CA LEU A 173 3.28 2.10 -10.46
C LEU A 173 2.91 2.91 -9.21
N ILE A 174 2.36 2.24 -8.21
CA ILE A 174 1.96 2.84 -6.95
C ILE A 174 3.11 2.72 -5.96
N THR A 175 3.54 3.83 -5.37
CA THR A 175 4.47 3.81 -4.22
C THR A 175 3.67 3.82 -2.94
N TYR A 176 4.01 2.99 -1.96
CA TYR A 176 3.34 3.00 -0.67
C TYR A 176 4.30 3.22 0.49
N VAL A 177 3.75 3.78 1.57
CA VAL A 177 4.37 3.80 2.90
C VAL A 177 3.39 3.20 3.90
N LYS A 178 3.90 2.53 4.93
CA LYS A 178 3.07 1.86 5.94
C LYS A 178 3.75 1.91 7.30
N PHE A 179 3.02 2.35 8.32
CA PHE A 179 3.36 2.14 9.73
C PHE A 179 2.51 1.00 10.26
N SER A 180 3.11 0.09 11.00
CA SER A 180 2.40 -0.99 11.66
C SER A 180 2.72 -1.04 13.15
N PHE A 181 1.73 -1.42 13.93
CA PHE A 181 1.86 -1.79 15.33
C PHE A 181 1.29 -3.19 15.49
N ASP A 182 2.12 -4.12 15.94
CA ASP A 182 1.79 -5.53 16.01
C ASP A 182 1.94 -6.05 17.43
N TYR A 183 1.06 -6.96 17.81
CA TYR A 183 1.14 -7.78 19.01
C TYR A 183 1.20 -9.25 18.61
N SER A 184 2.22 -9.95 19.10
CA SER A 184 2.42 -11.40 18.87
C SER A 184 1.96 -12.20 20.07
N PHE A 185 0.94 -13.03 19.90
CA PHE A 185 0.53 -14.00 20.88
C PHE A 185 1.21 -15.35 20.59
N TYR A 186 2.24 -15.68 21.38
CA TYR A 186 3.03 -16.88 21.16
C TYR A 186 2.27 -18.14 21.59
N LEU A 187 2.11 -19.07 20.66
CA LEU A 187 1.59 -20.43 20.90
C LEU A 187 2.71 -21.40 21.26
N SER A 188 3.92 -21.10 20.79
CA SER A 188 5.16 -21.81 21.12
C SER A 188 6.34 -20.85 20.89
N ASP A 189 7.56 -21.28 21.23
CA ASP A 189 8.78 -20.48 21.03
C ASP A 189 9.02 -20.01 19.60
N LYS A 190 8.36 -20.65 18.61
CA LYS A 190 8.57 -20.39 17.19
C LYS A 190 7.30 -20.03 16.41
N ILE A 191 6.14 -20.07 17.06
CA ILE A 191 4.85 -19.83 16.38
C ILE A 191 4.05 -18.83 17.19
N ALA A 192 3.63 -17.75 16.55
CA ALA A 192 2.74 -16.78 17.16
C ALA A 192 1.59 -16.39 16.21
N VAL A 193 0.43 -16.08 16.79
CA VAL A 193 -0.63 -15.35 16.11
C VAL A 193 -0.33 -13.87 16.27
N LEU A 194 -0.38 -13.15 15.17
CA LEU A 194 -0.16 -11.71 15.11
C LEU A 194 -1.49 -10.98 15.01
N PHE A 195 -1.67 -9.98 15.86
CA PHE A 195 -2.74 -8.99 15.77
C PHE A 195 -2.10 -7.61 15.63
N GLY A 196 -2.53 -6.84 14.66
CA GLY A 196 -1.92 -5.54 14.44
C GLY A 196 -2.90 -4.51 13.91
N ALA A 197 -2.44 -3.26 13.94
CA ALA A 197 -3.05 -2.12 13.28
C ALA A 197 -2.04 -1.47 12.35
N TYR A 198 -2.51 -0.82 11.29
CA TYR A 198 -1.66 -0.07 10.39
C TYR A 198 -2.29 1.25 9.99
N ILE A 199 -1.41 2.17 9.62
CA ILE A 199 -1.73 3.39 8.89
C ILE A 199 -0.74 3.50 7.75
N GLY A 200 -1.21 3.86 6.57
CA GLY A 200 -0.39 3.93 5.37
C GLY A 200 -0.90 4.96 4.38
N GLY A 201 -0.27 4.99 3.23
CA GLY A 201 -0.74 5.79 2.11
C GLY A 201 -0.08 5.35 0.82
N ASP A 202 -0.84 5.50 -0.25
CA ASP A 202 -0.47 5.17 -1.61
C ASP A 202 -0.33 6.44 -2.45
N PHE A 203 0.69 6.48 -3.31
CA PHE A 203 1.09 7.68 -4.04
C PHE A 203 1.49 7.33 -5.48
N ASN A 204 1.67 8.38 -6.31
CA ASN A 204 2.20 8.31 -7.68
C ASN A 204 1.24 7.74 -8.73
N LEU A 205 -0.07 7.84 -8.53
CA LEU A 205 -1.04 7.53 -9.58
C LEU A 205 -1.39 8.78 -10.38
N ASP A 206 -0.71 8.99 -11.51
CA ASP A 206 -0.98 10.08 -12.43
C ASP A 206 -2.00 9.67 -13.47
N ALA A 207 -3.25 10.12 -13.30
CA ALA A 207 -4.32 9.82 -14.25
C ALA A 207 -4.08 10.51 -15.59
N ARG A 208 -4.17 9.76 -16.70
CA ARG A 208 -4.36 10.33 -18.04
C ARG A 208 -5.78 10.86 -18.12
N GLY A 209 -5.95 12.11 -18.41
CA GLY A 209 -7.25 12.64 -18.80
C GLY A 209 -7.22 12.94 -20.29
N ALA A 210 -8.36 12.87 -20.97
CA ALA A 210 -8.49 13.61 -22.22
C ALA A 210 -7.92 15.00 -21.95
N GLU A 211 -6.94 15.43 -22.75
CA GLU A 211 -6.25 16.71 -22.59
C GLU A 211 -7.29 17.81 -22.46
N LYS A 212 -7.62 18.14 -21.21
CA LYS A 212 -8.47 19.28 -20.95
C LYS A 212 -7.55 20.49 -21.00
N ILE A 213 -7.89 21.42 -21.87
CA ILE A 213 -7.26 22.73 -21.90
C ILE A 213 -7.11 23.20 -20.46
N TYR A 214 -5.92 23.59 -20.03
CA TYR A 214 -5.60 24.06 -18.69
C TYR A 214 -5.41 23.01 -17.56
N VAL A 215 -5.44 21.71 -17.81
CA VAL A 215 -5.09 20.69 -16.79
C VAL A 215 -3.76 20.03 -17.14
N GLU A 216 -2.75 20.26 -16.31
CA GLU A 216 -1.41 19.68 -16.48
C GLU A 216 -1.31 18.26 -15.92
N ASN A 217 -1.86 18.04 -14.73
CA ASN A 217 -1.76 16.77 -14.04
C ASN A 217 -2.98 16.49 -13.15
N ARG A 218 -3.26 15.20 -12.97
CA ARG A 218 -4.25 14.66 -12.05
C ARG A 218 -3.62 13.52 -11.29
N ASN A 219 -3.53 13.66 -10.00
CA ASN A 219 -2.90 12.68 -9.14
C ASN A 219 -3.92 12.08 -8.17
N LEU A 220 -3.93 10.75 -8.07
CA LEU A 220 -4.63 10.01 -7.04
C LEU A 220 -3.64 9.57 -5.97
N SER A 221 -4.06 9.66 -4.72
CA SER A 221 -3.36 9.15 -3.56
C SER A 221 -4.36 8.67 -2.52
N SER A 222 -3.92 7.89 -1.54
CA SER A 222 -4.77 7.46 -0.42
C SER A 222 -4.09 7.65 0.93
N LEU A 223 -4.93 7.65 1.95
CA LEU A 223 -4.57 7.40 3.34
C LEU A 223 -5.34 6.16 3.78
N ASP A 224 -4.63 5.15 4.26
CA ASP A 224 -5.16 3.84 4.57
C ASP A 224 -5.01 3.57 6.06
N VAL A 225 -6.07 3.06 6.70
CA VAL A 225 -6.06 2.66 8.09
C VAL A 225 -6.76 1.31 8.25
N GLY A 226 -6.20 0.42 9.04
CA GLY A 226 -6.81 -0.89 9.19
C GLY A 226 -6.20 -1.74 10.29
N LEU A 227 -6.71 -2.94 10.35
CA LEU A 227 -6.25 -4.01 11.22
C LEU A 227 -5.60 -5.10 10.39
N GLN A 228 -4.75 -5.89 11.02
CA GLN A 228 -4.18 -7.08 10.39
C GLN A 228 -4.16 -8.23 11.39
N ILE A 229 -4.43 -9.43 10.88
CA ILE A 229 -4.26 -10.67 11.61
C ILE A 229 -3.27 -11.53 10.82
N GLY A 230 -2.46 -12.31 11.52
CA GLY A 230 -1.47 -13.12 10.84
C GLY A 230 -0.88 -14.24 11.68
N LEU A 231 0.05 -14.94 11.05
CA LEU A 231 0.89 -15.94 11.68
C LEU A 231 2.35 -15.51 11.54
N LYS A 232 3.09 -15.60 12.63
CA LYS A 232 4.54 -15.41 12.69
C LYS A 232 5.21 -16.74 13.01
N LEU A 233 6.21 -17.07 12.21
CA LEU A 233 7.03 -18.27 12.36
C LEU A 233 8.50 -17.84 12.50
N GLY A 234 9.28 -18.57 13.31
CA GLY A 234 10.69 -18.29 13.52
C GLY A 234 10.98 -17.86 14.94
N ASN A 235 12.16 -17.26 15.16
CA ASN A 235 12.57 -16.89 16.51
C ASN A 235 11.68 -15.78 17.07
N GLY A 236 11.16 -16.02 18.27
CA GLY A 236 10.49 -15.03 19.09
C GLY A 236 11.49 -14.19 19.90
N ILE A 237 11.04 -13.08 20.42
CA ILE A 237 11.75 -12.26 21.40
C ILE A 237 11.08 -12.50 22.74
#